data_cfc572267e8c1f67597ad17acbea5ca9
#
_entry.id   cfc572267e8c1f67597ad17acbea5ca9
#
_cell.length_a   1.000
_cell.length_b   1.000
_cell.length_c   1.000
_cell.angle_alpha   90.00
_cell.angle_beta   90.00
_cell.angle_gamma   90.00
#
_symmetry.space_group_name_H-M   'P 1'
#
loop_
_entity.id
_entity.type
_entity.pdbx_description
1 polymer ?
#
loop_
_entity_poly.entity_id
_entity_poly.type
_entity_poly.pdbx_seq_one_letter_code
_entity_poly.pdbx_strand_id
1 'polypeptide(L)'
;MTTLQLISADLSVVLQNIASFFTPDPSVPLVFSSGAFWLMFLVFLPIFACIRHRKTQMMLFVVAFSLFFAFKSCGWIFLLMVATSVIDWHLALRISRTEAKRARQLMLCASLLCSVGILMVFKYTNFFMLSWHEIVGGNFHPLAIIAPVGISFYTFRTISYVVDVYKGKMPPVESYLQYLFYLSFFPCLVAGPVVRAKDFMPQLERTTDVTKAEIYGGFWLVMVGVVKKAVIADYLAQYSSIIFGSPETLQGYSGFELLMAGIGFTVQLYADFSGYSDMAIGLGAIMGFDLGVNFDHPFRSLNITEFWRRWHISLSFWLRDYVYIPLGGNRKGKIRQYVNLFLTMLIGGFWHGAGFTYVIWGAIHGVALVIHKMCMPWLKRIPDNWAVKLLSGLLTFTTVMLAFVFFRAESVAEATTIIGGIFTNFDLAYLPPFVSVRYVWCIMLVLLLVAHFVPCSIYAAVKNWFVESFWLVKLVVFVIVVQLVLQFATSDVTPFIYAQY
;
A
#
# COMPACT_ATOMS: atom_id res chain seq x y z
N MET A 1 -23.01 37.48 28.80
CA MET A 1 -23.57 36.37 27.97
C MET A 1 -24.44 35.53 28.88
N THR A 2 -25.70 35.30 28.53
CA THR A 2 -26.61 34.49 29.31
C THR A 2 -26.25 32.99 29.12
N THR A 3 -26.55 32.15 30.10
CA THR A 3 -26.31 30.70 30.05
C THR A 3 -26.91 30.07 28.80
N LEU A 4 -28.02 30.59 28.29
CA LEU A 4 -28.67 30.19 27.03
C LEU A 4 -27.80 30.51 25.79
N GLN A 5 -27.05 31.60 25.78
CA GLN A 5 -26.15 31.98 24.67
C GLN A 5 -24.89 31.08 24.66
N LEU A 6 -24.38 30.67 25.81
CA LEU A 6 -23.29 29.74 25.93
C LEU A 6 -23.70 28.33 25.44
N ILE A 7 -24.88 27.85 25.89
CA ILE A 7 -25.41 26.53 25.43
C ILE A 7 -25.69 26.53 23.91
N SER A 8 -26.21 27.65 23.35
CA SER A 8 -26.46 27.73 21.90
C SER A 8 -25.15 27.81 21.08
N ALA A 9 -24.13 28.48 21.62
CA ALA A 9 -22.80 28.53 20.99
C ALA A 9 -22.14 27.14 21.01
N ASP A 10 -22.18 26.42 22.14
CA ASP A 10 -21.67 25.07 22.26
C ASP A 10 -22.43 24.10 21.35
N LEU A 11 -23.76 24.21 21.26
CA LEU A 11 -24.55 23.36 20.37
C LEU A 11 -24.25 23.64 18.89
N SER A 12 -24.04 24.88 18.49
CA SER A 12 -23.67 25.24 17.12
C SER A 12 -22.31 24.67 16.73
N VAL A 13 -21.33 24.73 17.64
CA VAL A 13 -20.00 24.14 17.43
C VAL A 13 -20.11 22.60 17.32
N VAL A 14 -20.90 21.96 18.18
CA VAL A 14 -21.15 20.51 18.09
C VAL A 14 -21.82 20.15 16.77
N LEU A 15 -22.82 20.89 16.33
CA LEU A 15 -23.50 20.63 15.06
C LEU A 15 -22.58 20.88 13.86
N GLN A 16 -21.72 21.90 13.90
CA GLN A 16 -20.70 22.14 12.88
C GLN A 16 -19.68 21.01 12.84
N ASN A 17 -19.20 20.52 13.98
CA ASN A 17 -18.30 19.39 14.06
C ASN A 17 -18.94 18.09 13.54
N ILE A 18 -20.22 17.86 13.84
CA ILE A 18 -20.98 16.73 13.26
C ILE A 18 -21.13 16.90 11.74
N ALA A 19 -21.47 18.08 11.27
CA ALA A 19 -21.59 18.35 9.83
C ALA A 19 -20.26 18.16 9.10
N SER A 20 -19.15 18.66 9.66
CA SER A 20 -17.80 18.49 9.11
C SER A 20 -17.38 17.02 9.07
N PHE A 21 -17.86 16.20 10.02
CA PHE A 21 -17.63 14.77 10.02
C PHE A 21 -18.24 14.08 8.78
N PHE A 22 -19.36 14.57 8.26
CA PHE A 22 -20.03 14.03 7.08
C PHE A 22 -19.65 14.74 5.77
N THR A 23 -18.96 15.88 5.80
CA THR A 23 -18.48 16.55 4.59
C THR A 23 -17.18 15.94 4.08
N PRO A 24 -16.98 15.80 2.76
CA PRO A 24 -15.72 15.32 2.22
C PRO A 24 -14.62 16.39 2.40
N ASP A 25 -13.44 15.94 2.77
CA ASP A 25 -12.24 16.77 2.82
C ASP A 25 -11.05 15.98 2.24
N PRO A 26 -10.70 16.23 0.97
CA PRO A 26 -9.56 15.56 0.33
C PRO A 26 -8.22 15.86 0.99
N SER A 27 -8.09 16.97 1.73
CA SER A 27 -6.86 17.32 2.45
C SER A 27 -6.65 16.46 3.70
N VAL A 28 -7.75 15.92 4.27
CA VAL A 28 -7.73 15.04 5.44
C VAL A 28 -8.48 13.75 5.12
N PRO A 29 -7.91 12.88 4.27
CA PRO A 29 -8.57 11.65 3.88
C PRO A 29 -8.80 10.73 5.09
N LEU A 30 -9.93 10.01 5.07
CA LEU A 30 -10.21 9.02 6.11
C LEU A 30 -9.23 7.85 5.97
N VAL A 31 -8.41 7.63 6.99
CA VAL A 31 -7.40 6.57 7.03
C VAL A 31 -7.54 5.72 8.30
N PHE A 32 -7.04 4.48 8.28
CA PHE A 32 -7.15 3.55 9.42
C PHE A 32 -6.35 4.00 10.66
N SER A 33 -5.43 4.93 10.54
CA SER A 33 -4.73 5.54 11.67
C SER A 33 -5.50 6.70 12.31
N SER A 34 -6.63 7.15 11.72
CA SER A 34 -7.41 8.28 12.25
C SER A 34 -8.41 7.84 13.32
N GLY A 35 -8.56 8.68 14.36
CA GLY A 35 -9.59 8.48 15.39
C GLY A 35 -11.02 8.47 14.83
N ALA A 36 -11.27 9.29 13.79
CA ALA A 36 -12.55 9.35 13.09
C ALA A 36 -12.95 7.98 12.49
N PHE A 37 -12.00 7.27 11.87
CA PHE A 37 -12.24 5.92 11.37
C PHE A 37 -12.65 4.97 12.50
N TRP A 38 -11.95 4.98 13.62
CA TRP A 38 -12.24 4.07 14.74
C TRP A 38 -13.58 4.35 15.39
N LEU A 39 -13.99 5.63 15.52
CA LEU A 39 -15.33 5.98 15.99
C LEU A 39 -16.41 5.44 15.06
N MET A 40 -16.23 5.56 13.75
CA MET A 40 -17.15 4.98 12.76
C MET A 40 -17.16 3.46 12.82
N PHE A 41 -15.98 2.84 12.97
CA PHE A 41 -15.86 1.40 13.00
C PHE A 41 -16.46 0.78 14.27
N LEU A 42 -16.41 1.50 15.39
CA LEU A 42 -17.11 1.12 16.63
C LEU A 42 -18.64 1.06 16.45
N VAL A 43 -19.22 1.91 15.60
CA VAL A 43 -20.64 1.85 15.26
C VAL A 43 -20.89 0.79 14.18
N PHE A 44 -19.99 0.69 13.19
CA PHE A 44 -20.09 -0.26 12.10
C PHE A 44 -20.11 -1.72 12.60
N LEU A 45 -19.19 -2.08 13.48
CA LEU A 45 -18.96 -3.48 13.87
C LEU A 45 -20.17 -4.15 14.55
N PRO A 46 -20.89 -3.55 15.53
CA PRO A 46 -22.10 -4.13 16.11
C PRO A 46 -23.22 -4.31 15.09
N ILE A 47 -23.43 -3.31 14.20
CA ILE A 47 -24.45 -3.41 13.15
C ILE A 47 -24.09 -4.55 12.20
N PHE A 48 -22.82 -4.62 11.75
CA PHE A 48 -22.33 -5.71 10.91
C PHE A 48 -22.55 -7.07 11.58
N ALA A 49 -22.23 -7.21 12.87
CA ALA A 49 -22.42 -8.46 13.63
C ALA A 49 -23.88 -8.91 13.69
N CYS A 50 -24.84 -7.96 13.80
CA CYS A 50 -26.26 -8.25 13.82
C CYS A 50 -26.82 -8.72 12.46
N ILE A 51 -26.27 -8.19 11.34
CA ILE A 51 -26.81 -8.44 9.99
C ILE A 51 -25.97 -9.43 9.16
N ARG A 52 -24.79 -9.85 9.64
CA ARG A 52 -23.82 -10.66 8.88
C ARG A 52 -24.39 -11.95 8.31
N HIS A 53 -25.37 -12.57 8.97
CA HIS A 53 -26.05 -13.78 8.50
C HIS A 53 -27.07 -13.51 7.39
N ARG A 54 -27.42 -12.24 7.16
CA ARG A 54 -28.34 -11.82 6.10
C ARG A 54 -27.54 -11.28 4.92
N LYS A 55 -27.06 -12.17 4.05
CA LYS A 55 -26.07 -11.89 2.97
C LYS A 55 -26.34 -10.57 2.23
N THR A 56 -27.55 -10.34 1.73
CA THR A 56 -27.88 -9.13 0.97
C THR A 56 -27.79 -7.86 1.83
N GLN A 57 -28.32 -7.90 3.07
CA GLN A 57 -28.28 -6.74 3.97
C GLN A 57 -26.84 -6.42 4.39
N MET A 58 -26.05 -7.44 4.70
CA MET A 58 -24.62 -7.32 5.01
C MET A 58 -23.88 -6.68 3.84
N MET A 59 -24.09 -7.17 2.61
CA MET A 59 -23.43 -6.59 1.43
C MET A 59 -23.81 -5.13 1.20
N LEU A 60 -25.11 -4.80 1.28
CA LEU A 60 -25.60 -3.42 1.13
C LEU A 60 -24.97 -2.50 2.18
N PHE A 61 -24.94 -2.92 3.45
CA PHE A 61 -24.38 -2.14 4.54
C PHE A 61 -22.88 -1.90 4.36
N VAL A 62 -22.11 -2.95 4.04
CA VAL A 62 -20.66 -2.84 3.82
C VAL A 62 -20.36 -1.99 2.57
N VAL A 63 -21.13 -2.15 1.49
CA VAL A 63 -21.00 -1.28 0.29
C VAL A 63 -21.28 0.18 0.66
N ALA A 64 -22.38 0.45 1.36
CA ALA A 64 -22.72 1.82 1.78
C ALA A 64 -21.60 2.44 2.64
N PHE A 65 -21.06 1.69 3.61
CA PHE A 65 -19.94 2.13 4.42
C PHE A 65 -18.67 2.36 3.57
N SER A 66 -18.36 1.46 2.64
CA SER A 66 -17.19 1.56 1.75
C SER A 66 -17.29 2.77 0.82
N LEU A 67 -18.47 3.02 0.26
CA LEU A 67 -18.70 4.20 -0.58
C LEU A 67 -18.66 5.51 0.23
N PHE A 68 -19.16 5.50 1.47
CA PHE A 68 -19.00 6.62 2.37
C PHE A 68 -17.53 6.88 2.74
N PHE A 69 -16.75 5.82 2.99
CA PHE A 69 -15.31 5.89 3.21
C PHE A 69 -14.59 6.53 2.00
N ALA A 70 -14.96 6.13 0.78
CA ALA A 70 -14.43 6.73 -0.45
C ALA A 70 -14.86 8.20 -0.59
N PHE A 71 -16.14 8.50 -0.33
CA PHE A 71 -16.69 9.86 -0.38
C PHE A 71 -15.95 10.82 0.56
N LYS A 72 -15.69 10.40 1.80
CA LYS A 72 -14.93 11.21 2.76
C LYS A 72 -13.55 11.58 2.26
N SER A 73 -12.91 10.68 1.50
CA SER A 73 -11.52 10.83 1.06
C SER A 73 -11.38 11.57 -0.28
N CYS A 74 -12.37 11.50 -1.18
CA CYS A 74 -12.26 12.12 -2.51
C CYS A 74 -13.55 12.80 -3.01
N GLY A 75 -14.54 13.05 -2.14
CA GLY A 75 -15.80 13.66 -2.54
C GLY A 75 -16.55 12.82 -3.57
N TRP A 76 -17.33 13.46 -4.40
CA TRP A 76 -18.18 12.79 -5.39
C TRP A 76 -17.43 12.05 -6.51
N ILE A 77 -16.11 12.22 -6.62
CA ILE A 77 -15.28 11.56 -7.64
C ILE A 77 -15.31 10.02 -7.47
N PHE A 78 -15.63 9.50 -6.27
CA PHE A 78 -15.83 8.05 -6.07
C PHE A 78 -16.90 7.46 -7.00
N LEU A 79 -17.85 8.26 -7.48
CA LEU A 79 -18.87 7.81 -8.44
C LEU A 79 -18.27 7.32 -9.76
N LEU A 80 -17.06 7.77 -10.10
CA LEU A 80 -16.31 7.26 -11.25
C LEU A 80 -16.00 5.77 -11.09
N MET A 81 -15.59 5.33 -9.88
CA MET A 81 -15.41 3.91 -9.58
C MET A 81 -16.70 3.12 -9.77
N VAL A 82 -17.83 3.67 -9.30
CA VAL A 82 -19.14 3.02 -9.46
C VAL A 82 -19.53 2.93 -10.94
N ALA A 83 -19.38 4.01 -11.70
CA ALA A 83 -19.70 4.04 -13.13
C ALA A 83 -18.86 3.05 -13.95
N THR A 84 -17.53 3.04 -13.71
CA THR A 84 -16.62 2.09 -14.39
C THR A 84 -16.92 0.65 -14.00
N SER A 85 -17.26 0.40 -12.74
CA SER A 85 -17.62 -0.95 -12.27
C SER A 85 -18.85 -1.51 -12.99
N VAL A 86 -19.85 -0.68 -13.31
CA VAL A 86 -21.02 -1.10 -14.10
C VAL A 86 -20.60 -1.54 -15.50
N ILE A 87 -19.73 -0.78 -16.15
CA ILE A 87 -19.22 -1.09 -17.50
C ILE A 87 -18.47 -2.42 -17.48
N ASP A 88 -17.52 -2.57 -16.56
CA ASP A 88 -16.66 -3.76 -16.47
C ASP A 88 -17.43 -5.02 -16.12
N TRP A 89 -18.42 -4.91 -15.20
CA TRP A 89 -19.30 -6.01 -14.86
C TRP A 89 -20.16 -6.47 -16.06
N HIS A 90 -20.78 -5.53 -16.80
CA HIS A 90 -21.54 -5.87 -18.01
C HIS A 90 -20.66 -6.50 -19.10
N LEU A 91 -19.47 -5.95 -19.32
CA LEU A 91 -18.54 -6.50 -20.31
C LEU A 91 -18.07 -7.91 -19.92
N ALA A 92 -17.80 -8.16 -18.64
CA ALA A 92 -17.42 -9.49 -18.16
C ALA A 92 -18.56 -10.52 -18.37
N LEU A 93 -19.82 -10.14 -18.08
CA LEU A 93 -21.01 -11.00 -18.37
C LEU A 93 -21.13 -11.29 -19.86
N ARG A 94 -20.96 -10.28 -20.74
CA ARG A 94 -21.02 -10.48 -22.19
C ARG A 94 -19.88 -11.33 -22.71
N ILE A 95 -18.65 -11.13 -22.20
CA ILE A 95 -17.47 -11.93 -22.57
C ILE A 95 -17.71 -13.42 -22.31
N SER A 96 -18.33 -13.77 -21.18
CA SER A 96 -18.59 -15.18 -20.84
C SER A 96 -19.66 -15.84 -21.71
N ARG A 97 -20.63 -15.04 -22.19
CA ARG A 97 -21.78 -15.53 -22.99
C ARG A 97 -21.52 -15.49 -24.50
N THR A 98 -20.39 -14.90 -24.94
CA THR A 98 -20.06 -14.74 -26.35
C THR A 98 -19.08 -15.81 -26.80
N GLU A 99 -19.38 -16.54 -27.86
CA GLU A 99 -18.51 -17.57 -28.43
C GLU A 99 -17.46 -16.95 -29.40
N ALA A 100 -17.86 -15.90 -30.13
CA ALA A 100 -17.01 -15.28 -31.14
C ALA A 100 -15.73 -14.67 -30.51
N LYS A 101 -14.58 -15.26 -30.79
CA LYS A 101 -13.26 -14.86 -30.24
C LYS A 101 -12.96 -13.38 -30.44
N ARG A 102 -13.24 -12.84 -31.66
CA ARG A 102 -12.96 -11.42 -31.95
C ARG A 102 -13.83 -10.49 -31.10
N ALA A 103 -15.12 -10.80 -30.93
CA ALA A 103 -16.02 -10.02 -30.08
C ALA A 103 -15.58 -10.03 -28.62
N ARG A 104 -15.17 -11.20 -28.09
CA ARG A 104 -14.59 -11.32 -26.74
C ARG A 104 -13.33 -10.48 -26.57
N GLN A 105 -12.44 -10.48 -27.57
CA GLN A 105 -11.23 -9.65 -27.54
C GLN A 105 -11.54 -8.16 -27.55
N LEU A 106 -12.49 -7.70 -28.40
CA LEU A 106 -12.91 -6.31 -28.46
C LEU A 106 -13.50 -5.85 -27.11
N MET A 107 -14.37 -6.65 -26.50
CA MET A 107 -14.94 -6.34 -25.19
C MET A 107 -13.87 -6.28 -24.08
N LEU A 108 -12.90 -7.20 -24.09
CA LEU A 108 -11.76 -7.14 -23.18
C LEU A 108 -10.95 -5.86 -23.39
N CYS A 109 -10.60 -5.53 -24.65
CA CYS A 109 -9.87 -4.31 -24.96
C CYS A 109 -10.66 -3.06 -24.53
N ALA A 110 -11.97 -3.02 -24.73
CA ALA A 110 -12.83 -1.90 -24.31
C ALA A 110 -12.79 -1.71 -22.77
N SER A 111 -12.90 -2.79 -21.97
CA SER A 111 -12.79 -2.72 -20.52
C SER A 111 -11.41 -2.25 -20.08
N LEU A 112 -10.32 -2.82 -20.66
CA LEU A 112 -8.96 -2.42 -20.33
C LEU A 112 -8.70 -0.96 -20.70
N LEU A 113 -9.16 -0.50 -21.87
CA LEU A 113 -9.01 0.89 -22.30
C LEU A 113 -9.80 1.85 -21.40
N CYS A 114 -10.99 1.47 -20.95
CA CYS A 114 -11.77 2.26 -20.00
C CYS A 114 -11.02 2.39 -18.68
N SER A 115 -10.64 1.28 -18.05
CA SER A 115 -10.00 1.26 -16.73
C SER A 115 -8.61 1.90 -16.74
N VAL A 116 -7.75 1.54 -17.71
CA VAL A 116 -6.41 2.11 -17.86
C VAL A 116 -6.49 3.55 -18.34
N GLY A 117 -7.40 3.88 -19.27
CA GLY A 117 -7.58 5.23 -19.77
C GLY A 117 -7.94 6.23 -18.67
N ILE A 118 -8.85 5.87 -17.80
CA ILE A 118 -9.21 6.68 -16.63
C ILE A 118 -8.01 6.85 -15.70
N LEU A 119 -7.28 5.77 -15.41
CA LEU A 119 -6.05 5.85 -14.62
C LEU A 119 -5.04 6.80 -15.26
N MET A 120 -4.87 6.73 -16.59
CA MET A 120 -3.95 7.61 -17.33
C MET A 120 -4.38 9.08 -17.24
N VAL A 121 -5.66 9.38 -17.40
CA VAL A 121 -6.18 10.75 -17.29
C VAL A 121 -5.97 11.32 -15.90
N PHE A 122 -6.35 10.61 -14.84
CA PHE A 122 -6.30 11.17 -13.49
C PHE A 122 -4.89 11.19 -12.87
N LYS A 123 -4.04 10.24 -13.23
CA LYS A 123 -2.72 10.12 -12.61
C LYS A 123 -1.58 10.67 -13.48
N TYR A 124 -1.67 10.60 -14.81
CA TYR A 124 -0.51 10.84 -15.68
C TYR A 124 -0.64 12.07 -16.58
N THR A 125 -1.79 12.73 -16.66
CA THR A 125 -1.98 13.91 -17.54
C THR A 125 -0.95 14.99 -17.27
N ASN A 126 -0.79 15.44 -16.02
CA ASN A 126 0.17 16.46 -15.66
C ASN A 126 1.62 16.03 -15.95
N PHE A 127 1.97 14.77 -15.72
CA PHE A 127 3.29 14.25 -16.03
C PHE A 127 3.60 14.30 -17.53
N PHE A 128 2.67 13.88 -18.39
CA PHE A 128 2.88 13.95 -19.84
C PHE A 128 2.90 15.39 -20.35
N MET A 129 2.06 16.25 -19.82
CA MET A 129 2.07 17.68 -20.15
C MET A 129 3.38 18.34 -19.75
N LEU A 130 3.88 18.10 -18.53
CA LEU A 130 5.17 18.61 -18.07
C LEU A 130 6.30 18.11 -18.97
N SER A 131 6.38 16.79 -19.21
CA SER A 131 7.42 16.20 -20.06
C SER A 131 7.38 16.74 -21.49
N TRP A 132 6.18 17.03 -22.03
CA TRP A 132 6.04 17.67 -23.33
C TRP A 132 6.57 19.10 -23.33
N HIS A 133 6.25 19.89 -22.30
CA HIS A 133 6.74 21.27 -22.17
C HIS A 133 8.26 21.32 -21.98
N GLU A 134 8.86 20.37 -21.28
CA GLU A 134 10.32 20.26 -21.15
C GLU A 134 11.01 20.05 -22.51
N ILE A 135 10.36 19.34 -23.45
CA ILE A 135 10.90 19.07 -24.78
C ILE A 135 10.65 20.26 -25.75
N VAL A 136 9.45 20.80 -25.75
CA VAL A 136 9.01 21.80 -26.76
C VAL A 136 9.27 23.24 -26.30
N GLY A 137 9.42 23.44 -24.99
CA GLY A 137 9.48 24.76 -24.33
C GLY A 137 8.10 25.34 -24.06
N GLY A 138 8.05 26.41 -23.27
CA GLY A 138 6.83 27.11 -22.88
C GLY A 138 6.59 27.07 -21.38
N ASN A 139 5.48 27.67 -20.93
CA ASN A 139 5.09 27.67 -19.52
C ASN A 139 4.13 26.52 -19.23
N PHE A 140 4.50 25.65 -18.30
CA PHE A 140 3.63 24.59 -17.82
C PHE A 140 2.77 25.08 -16.64
N HIS A 141 1.46 24.89 -16.76
CA HIS A 141 0.52 25.11 -15.67
C HIS A 141 -0.16 23.75 -15.34
N PRO A 142 0.07 23.19 -14.13
CA PRO A 142 -0.55 21.92 -13.77
C PRO A 142 -2.07 22.06 -13.69
N LEU A 143 -2.78 21.08 -14.21
CA LEU A 143 -4.22 21.00 -14.09
C LEU A 143 -4.58 20.56 -12.66
N ALA A 144 -5.63 21.15 -12.08
CA ALA A 144 -6.16 20.79 -10.78
C ALA A 144 -6.98 19.47 -10.86
N ILE A 145 -6.28 18.36 -11.12
CA ILE A 145 -6.90 17.03 -11.25
C ILE A 145 -6.85 16.35 -9.90
N ILE A 146 -8.02 16.10 -9.30
CA ILE A 146 -8.13 15.30 -8.07
C ILE A 146 -8.33 13.84 -8.49
N ALA A 147 -7.36 12.99 -8.17
CA ALA A 147 -7.48 11.56 -8.45
C ALA A 147 -8.46 10.87 -7.47
N PRO A 148 -9.34 9.97 -7.95
CA PRO A 148 -10.16 9.15 -7.08
C PRO A 148 -9.28 8.32 -6.13
N VAL A 149 -9.62 8.30 -4.85
CA VAL A 149 -8.93 7.48 -3.86
C VAL A 149 -8.96 6.01 -4.26
N GLY A 150 -7.78 5.36 -4.21
CA GLY A 150 -7.64 3.96 -4.57
C GLY A 150 -7.73 3.65 -6.06
N ILE A 151 -7.69 4.66 -6.97
CA ILE A 151 -7.81 4.44 -8.43
C ILE A 151 -6.85 3.37 -8.94
N SER A 152 -5.61 3.36 -8.49
CA SER A 152 -4.61 2.39 -8.87
C SER A 152 -4.95 0.96 -8.40
N PHE A 153 -5.53 0.83 -7.19
CA PHE A 153 -5.89 -0.47 -6.60
C PHE A 153 -7.15 -1.05 -7.22
N TYR A 154 -8.23 -0.26 -7.33
CA TYR A 154 -9.45 -0.78 -7.94
C TYR A 154 -9.27 -1.07 -9.44
N THR A 155 -8.44 -0.31 -10.17
CA THR A 155 -8.07 -0.61 -11.56
C THR A 155 -7.42 -1.99 -11.67
N PHE A 156 -6.48 -2.34 -10.80
CA PHE A 156 -5.86 -3.67 -10.79
C PHE A 156 -6.86 -4.78 -10.47
N ARG A 157 -7.80 -4.52 -9.55
CA ARG A 157 -8.85 -5.48 -9.19
C ARG A 157 -9.79 -5.72 -10.36
N THR A 158 -10.21 -4.66 -11.05
CA THR A 158 -11.03 -4.74 -12.27
C THR A 158 -10.32 -5.47 -13.40
N ILE A 159 -9.08 -5.10 -13.72
CA ILE A 159 -8.28 -5.76 -14.77
C ILE A 159 -8.17 -7.26 -14.48
N SER A 160 -7.84 -7.62 -13.24
CA SER A 160 -7.71 -9.04 -12.86
C SER A 160 -9.02 -9.79 -13.04
N TYR A 161 -10.16 -9.21 -12.66
CA TYR A 161 -11.48 -9.80 -12.81
C TYR A 161 -11.84 -10.05 -14.27
N VAL A 162 -11.80 -9.00 -15.11
CA VAL A 162 -12.20 -9.12 -16.52
C VAL A 162 -11.28 -10.07 -17.30
N VAL A 163 -9.96 -10.00 -17.04
CA VAL A 163 -8.98 -10.92 -17.67
C VAL A 163 -9.18 -12.37 -17.22
N ASP A 164 -9.47 -12.62 -15.94
CA ASP A 164 -9.68 -13.98 -15.45
C ASP A 164 -11.00 -14.57 -15.97
N VAL A 165 -12.07 -13.77 -16.13
CA VAL A 165 -13.30 -14.19 -16.81
C VAL A 165 -13.03 -14.47 -18.30
N TYR A 166 -12.32 -13.58 -18.99
CA TYR A 166 -11.95 -13.78 -20.41
C TYR A 166 -11.16 -15.07 -20.62
N LYS A 167 -10.22 -15.39 -19.72
CA LYS A 167 -9.40 -16.61 -19.76
C LYS A 167 -10.11 -17.86 -19.26
N GLY A 168 -11.35 -17.76 -18.79
CA GLY A 168 -12.11 -18.86 -18.22
C GLY A 168 -11.58 -19.38 -16.87
N LYS A 169 -10.80 -18.57 -16.15
CA LYS A 169 -10.26 -18.93 -14.84
C LYS A 169 -11.27 -18.80 -13.69
N MET A 170 -12.31 -18.04 -13.92
CA MET A 170 -13.46 -17.90 -13.02
C MET A 170 -14.73 -17.60 -13.83
N PRO A 171 -15.91 -17.99 -13.33
CA PRO A 171 -17.18 -17.55 -13.92
C PRO A 171 -17.36 -16.04 -13.66
N PRO A 172 -18.16 -15.34 -14.50
CA PRO A 172 -18.54 -13.96 -14.22
C PRO A 172 -19.39 -13.89 -12.95
N VAL A 173 -19.30 -12.80 -12.23
CA VAL A 173 -20.15 -12.52 -11.08
C VAL A 173 -21.51 -12.06 -11.58
N GLU A 174 -22.59 -12.81 -11.32
CA GLU A 174 -23.91 -12.50 -11.84
C GLU A 174 -24.56 -11.30 -11.16
N SER A 175 -24.34 -11.15 -9.85
CA SER A 175 -24.90 -10.03 -9.07
C SER A 175 -23.96 -8.81 -9.10
N TYR A 176 -24.48 -7.69 -9.59
CA TYR A 176 -23.75 -6.42 -9.53
C TYR A 176 -23.39 -6.01 -8.10
N LEU A 177 -24.30 -6.27 -7.12
CA LEU A 177 -24.03 -5.97 -5.72
C LEU A 177 -22.81 -6.75 -5.19
N GLN A 178 -22.65 -8.03 -5.57
CA GLN A 178 -21.47 -8.82 -5.19
C GLN A 178 -20.19 -8.26 -5.83
N TYR A 179 -20.26 -7.87 -7.10
CA TYR A 179 -19.13 -7.26 -7.79
C TYR A 179 -18.75 -5.91 -7.18
N LEU A 180 -19.73 -5.05 -6.90
CA LEU A 180 -19.49 -3.76 -6.26
C LEU A 180 -18.94 -3.94 -4.82
N PHE A 181 -19.47 -4.92 -4.06
CA PHE A 181 -18.93 -5.28 -2.75
C PHE A 181 -17.43 -5.63 -2.83
N TYR A 182 -17.06 -6.50 -3.76
CA TYR A 182 -15.68 -6.86 -3.99
C TYR A 182 -14.83 -5.63 -4.33
N LEU A 183 -15.27 -4.83 -5.28
CA LEU A 183 -14.49 -3.71 -5.80
C LEU A 183 -14.34 -2.57 -4.79
N SER A 184 -15.40 -2.27 -4.04
CA SER A 184 -15.41 -1.17 -3.06
C SER A 184 -14.98 -1.58 -1.66
N PHE A 185 -14.71 -2.86 -1.37
CA PHE A 185 -14.42 -3.38 -0.03
C PHE A 185 -13.37 -2.52 0.69
N PHE A 186 -13.82 -1.74 1.70
CA PHE A 186 -13.05 -0.64 2.28
C PHE A 186 -11.69 -1.03 2.84
N PRO A 187 -11.47 -2.25 3.42
CA PRO A 187 -10.15 -2.61 3.92
C PRO A 187 -9.06 -2.61 2.84
N CYS A 188 -9.44 -2.87 1.57
CA CYS A 188 -8.52 -2.92 0.43
C CYS A 188 -8.76 -1.82 -0.60
N LEU A 189 -9.54 -0.77 -0.26
CA LEU A 189 -9.94 0.24 -1.25
C LEU A 189 -8.81 1.21 -1.56
N VAL A 190 -8.18 1.75 -0.52
CA VAL A 190 -7.14 2.79 -0.65
C VAL A 190 -5.77 2.17 -0.86
N ALA A 191 -5.47 1.15 -0.09
CA ALA A 191 -4.18 0.44 -0.07
C ALA A 191 -4.36 -0.95 0.52
N GLY A 192 -3.25 -1.66 0.77
CA GLY A 192 -3.27 -3.00 1.33
C GLY A 192 -3.06 -4.08 0.27
N PRO A 193 -3.50 -5.32 0.52
CA PRO A 193 -3.36 -6.39 -0.45
C PRO A 193 -4.19 -6.14 -1.72
N VAL A 194 -3.60 -6.37 -2.90
CA VAL A 194 -4.33 -6.39 -4.19
C VAL A 194 -5.06 -7.72 -4.31
N VAL A 195 -6.23 -7.81 -3.67
CA VAL A 195 -7.05 -9.03 -3.63
C VAL A 195 -7.71 -9.29 -4.98
N ARG A 196 -7.64 -10.52 -5.49
CA ARG A 196 -8.24 -10.91 -6.77
C ARG A 196 -9.64 -11.45 -6.59
N ALA A 197 -10.52 -11.21 -7.58
CA ALA A 197 -11.89 -11.65 -7.53
C ALA A 197 -12.03 -13.18 -7.34
N LYS A 198 -11.19 -13.96 -8.02
CA LYS A 198 -11.20 -15.44 -7.91
C LYS A 198 -10.88 -15.96 -6.50
N ASP A 199 -10.11 -15.19 -5.70
CA ASP A 199 -9.72 -15.56 -4.34
C ASP A 199 -10.70 -14.99 -3.31
N PHE A 200 -11.39 -13.88 -3.63
CA PHE A 200 -12.31 -13.18 -2.74
C PHE A 200 -13.76 -13.66 -2.88
N MET A 201 -14.26 -13.82 -4.13
CA MET A 201 -15.67 -14.12 -4.39
C MET A 201 -16.17 -15.42 -3.75
N PRO A 202 -15.38 -16.52 -3.70
CA PRO A 202 -15.81 -17.73 -3.01
C PRO A 202 -16.07 -17.55 -1.51
N GLN A 203 -15.47 -16.53 -0.89
CA GLN A 203 -15.65 -16.24 0.54
C GLN A 203 -17.03 -15.62 0.82
N LEU A 204 -17.65 -14.95 -0.17
CA LEU A 204 -19.02 -14.44 -0.06
C LEU A 204 -20.07 -15.54 -0.02
N GLU A 205 -19.75 -16.74 -0.51
CA GLU A 205 -20.68 -17.88 -0.50
C GLU A 205 -20.62 -18.67 0.82
N ARG A 206 -19.57 -18.50 1.61
CA ARG A 206 -19.45 -19.12 2.93
C ARG A 206 -20.29 -18.33 3.90
N THR A 207 -21.22 -19.01 4.62
CA THR A 207 -21.85 -18.46 5.81
C THR A 207 -20.77 -18.32 6.87
N THR A 208 -20.32 -17.11 7.10
CA THR A 208 -19.13 -16.83 7.90
C THR A 208 -19.47 -16.85 9.38
N ASP A 209 -19.40 -18.01 10.01
CA ASP A 209 -19.20 -18.07 11.44
C ASP A 209 -17.74 -17.76 11.74
N VAL A 210 -17.49 -16.48 12.01
CA VAL A 210 -16.14 -16.02 12.40
C VAL A 210 -15.86 -16.52 13.80
N THR A 211 -14.80 -17.27 13.95
CA THR A 211 -14.37 -17.81 15.25
C THR A 211 -13.80 -16.71 16.15
N LYS A 212 -13.87 -16.91 17.47
CA LYS A 212 -13.20 -15.98 18.41
C LYS A 212 -11.70 -15.83 18.12
N ALA A 213 -11.05 -16.90 17.68
CA ALA A 213 -9.64 -16.87 17.32
C ALA A 213 -9.35 -15.97 16.12
N GLU A 214 -10.21 -15.99 15.09
CA GLU A 214 -10.11 -15.10 13.93
C GLU A 214 -10.34 -13.63 14.32
N ILE A 215 -11.36 -13.36 15.15
CA ILE A 215 -11.64 -12.00 15.65
C ILE A 215 -10.45 -11.46 16.45
N TYR A 216 -9.95 -12.23 17.43
CA TYR A 216 -8.83 -11.77 18.26
C TYR A 216 -7.51 -11.76 17.51
N GLY A 217 -7.30 -12.68 16.56
CA GLY A 217 -6.16 -12.66 15.66
C GLY A 217 -6.19 -11.46 14.70
N GLY A 218 -7.36 -11.09 14.20
CA GLY A 218 -7.58 -9.87 13.44
C GLY A 218 -7.33 -8.61 14.26
N PHE A 219 -7.85 -8.56 15.49
CA PHE A 219 -7.61 -7.45 16.41
C PHE A 219 -6.12 -7.29 16.75
N TRP A 220 -5.40 -8.40 16.97
CA TRP A 220 -3.93 -8.38 17.13
C TRP A 220 -3.25 -7.73 15.93
N LEU A 221 -3.60 -8.13 14.70
CA LEU A 221 -3.01 -7.56 13.47
C LEU A 221 -3.31 -6.06 13.34
N VAL A 222 -4.53 -5.65 13.66
CA VAL A 222 -4.90 -4.22 13.68
C VAL A 222 -4.00 -3.44 14.64
N MET A 223 -3.81 -3.91 15.87
CA MET A 223 -2.95 -3.25 16.86
C MET A 223 -1.49 -3.18 16.39
N VAL A 224 -0.95 -4.28 15.86
CA VAL A 224 0.40 -4.33 15.29
C VAL A 224 0.53 -3.34 14.12
N GLY A 225 -0.47 -3.29 13.25
CA GLY A 225 -0.52 -2.36 12.12
C GLY A 225 -0.55 -0.89 12.56
N VAL A 226 -1.36 -0.57 13.58
CA VAL A 226 -1.43 0.78 14.16
C VAL A 226 -0.08 1.19 14.76
N VAL A 227 0.58 0.31 15.53
CA VAL A 227 1.91 0.60 16.09
C VAL A 227 2.94 0.81 14.98
N LYS A 228 2.96 -0.04 13.95
CA LYS A 228 3.87 0.15 12.80
C LYS A 228 3.64 1.48 12.11
N LYS A 229 2.38 1.86 11.84
CA LYS A 229 2.03 3.08 11.11
C LYS A 229 2.16 4.32 12.00
N ALA A 230 1.37 4.42 13.06
CA ALA A 230 1.19 5.66 13.81
C ALA A 230 2.32 5.93 14.84
N VAL A 231 3.06 4.87 15.27
CA VAL A 231 4.15 5.06 16.23
C VAL A 231 5.51 5.06 15.52
N ILE A 232 5.77 4.06 14.66
CA ILE A 232 7.12 3.88 14.10
C ILE A 232 7.27 4.65 12.79
N ALA A 233 6.39 4.42 11.79
CA ALA A 233 6.56 5.02 10.46
C ALA A 233 6.44 6.54 10.50
N ASP A 234 5.43 7.08 11.18
CA ASP A 234 5.19 8.52 11.24
C ASP A 234 6.29 9.23 12.04
N TYR A 235 6.87 8.57 13.07
CA TYR A 235 8.01 9.12 13.78
C TYR A 235 9.29 9.10 12.92
N LEU A 236 9.55 8.01 12.19
CA LEU A 236 10.70 7.94 11.26
C LEU A 236 10.57 8.96 10.11
N ALA A 237 9.35 9.28 9.70
CA ALA A 237 9.07 10.25 8.66
C ALA A 237 9.61 11.66 8.97
N GLN A 238 9.68 12.05 10.25
CA GLN A 238 10.15 13.38 10.65
C GLN A 238 11.55 13.68 10.12
N TYR A 239 12.48 12.72 10.20
CA TYR A 239 13.83 12.93 9.71
C TYR A 239 13.92 12.80 8.18
N SER A 240 13.27 11.80 7.58
CA SER A 240 13.30 11.67 6.13
C SER A 240 12.69 12.88 5.43
N SER A 241 11.65 13.50 5.99
CA SER A 241 11.02 14.71 5.42
C SER A 241 11.92 15.95 5.49
N ILE A 242 12.90 16.01 6.41
CA ILE A 242 13.88 17.08 6.46
C ILE A 242 14.89 16.99 5.29
N ILE A 243 15.27 15.77 4.92
CA ILE A 243 16.27 15.55 3.87
C ILE A 243 15.62 15.57 2.48
N PHE A 244 14.52 14.82 2.31
CA PHE A 244 13.80 14.73 1.04
C PHE A 244 12.80 15.88 0.91
N GLY A 245 12.82 16.58 -0.21
CA GLY A 245 11.98 17.76 -0.48
C GLY A 245 12.67 19.10 -0.13
N SER A 246 13.98 19.08 0.19
CA SER A 246 14.78 20.28 0.45
C SER A 246 16.11 20.25 -0.33
N PRO A 247 16.08 20.20 -1.66
CA PRO A 247 17.30 20.03 -2.47
C PRO A 247 18.35 21.11 -2.22
N GLU A 248 17.94 22.33 -1.85
CA GLU A 248 18.80 23.47 -1.59
C GLU A 248 19.69 23.28 -0.36
N THR A 249 19.23 22.50 0.62
CA THR A 249 19.96 22.28 1.88
C THR A 249 20.82 21.00 1.87
N LEU A 250 20.71 20.17 0.83
CA LEU A 250 21.39 18.86 0.77
C LEU A 250 22.92 18.97 0.89
N GLN A 251 23.53 20.06 0.39
CA GLN A 251 24.98 20.28 0.48
C GLN A 251 25.49 20.50 1.91
N GLY A 252 24.58 20.84 2.85
CA GLY A 252 24.90 21.02 4.27
C GLY A 252 24.97 19.72 5.08
N TYR A 253 24.53 18.59 4.52
CA TYR A 253 24.51 17.31 5.21
C TYR A 253 25.71 16.44 4.85
N SER A 254 26.24 15.73 5.86
CA SER A 254 27.29 14.73 5.63
C SER A 254 26.69 13.49 4.93
N GLY A 255 27.56 12.73 4.24
CA GLY A 255 27.14 11.47 3.62
C GLY A 255 26.61 10.44 4.64
N PHE A 256 27.07 10.50 5.90
CA PHE A 256 26.50 9.70 6.98
C PHE A 256 25.04 10.06 7.25
N GLU A 257 24.70 11.33 7.34
CA GLU A 257 23.31 11.78 7.57
C GLU A 257 22.41 11.44 6.39
N LEU A 258 22.91 11.60 5.15
CA LEU A 258 22.18 11.19 3.94
C LEU A 258 21.95 9.66 3.89
N LEU A 259 22.94 8.87 4.32
CA LEU A 259 22.79 7.42 4.46
C LEU A 259 21.71 7.06 5.49
N MET A 260 21.73 7.73 6.65
CA MET A 260 20.72 7.51 7.69
C MET A 260 19.31 7.90 7.21
N ALA A 261 19.18 8.93 6.37
CA ALA A 261 17.90 9.27 5.74
C ALA A 261 17.42 8.18 4.77
N GLY A 262 18.31 7.62 3.96
CA GLY A 262 17.99 6.50 3.04
C GLY A 262 17.58 5.24 3.79
N ILE A 263 18.31 4.86 4.85
CA ILE A 263 17.96 3.73 5.73
C ILE A 263 16.63 4.00 6.42
N GLY A 264 16.49 5.20 7.00
CA GLY A 264 15.28 5.62 7.71
C GLY A 264 14.05 5.56 6.82
N PHE A 265 14.12 6.10 5.61
CA PHE A 265 13.02 6.03 4.66
C PHE A 265 12.69 4.59 4.23
N THR A 266 13.70 3.74 4.03
CA THR A 266 13.50 2.33 3.69
C THR A 266 12.69 1.59 4.77
N VAL A 267 13.04 1.83 6.03
CA VAL A 267 12.38 1.22 7.19
C VAL A 267 11.02 1.86 7.44
N GLN A 268 10.91 3.19 7.28
CA GLN A 268 9.65 3.94 7.33
C GLN A 268 8.64 3.41 6.31
N LEU A 269 9.02 3.28 5.04
CA LEU A 269 8.15 2.79 3.97
C LEU A 269 7.64 1.36 4.26
N TYR A 270 8.52 0.51 4.79
CA TYR A 270 8.11 -0.82 5.24
C TYR A 270 7.10 -0.75 6.39
N ALA A 271 7.37 0.04 7.42
CA ALA A 271 6.50 0.17 8.58
C ALA A 271 5.12 0.74 8.18
N ASP A 272 5.12 1.79 7.35
CA ASP A 272 3.92 2.44 6.84
C ASP A 272 3.04 1.46 6.05
N PHE A 273 3.61 0.81 5.04
CA PHE A 273 2.84 -0.03 4.14
C PHE A 273 2.51 -1.42 4.72
N SER A 274 3.45 -2.04 5.46
CA SER A 274 3.11 -3.28 6.16
C SER A 274 2.11 -3.03 7.29
N GLY A 275 2.21 -1.90 7.98
CA GLY A 275 1.24 -1.50 9.01
C GLY A 275 -0.16 -1.31 8.45
N TYR A 276 -0.30 -0.60 7.33
CA TYR A 276 -1.57 -0.48 6.64
C TYR A 276 -2.12 -1.83 6.18
N SER A 277 -1.25 -2.69 5.61
CA SER A 277 -1.63 -4.04 5.19
C SER A 277 -2.10 -4.90 6.36
N ASP A 278 -1.41 -4.85 7.51
CA ASP A 278 -1.81 -5.57 8.71
C ASP A 278 -3.16 -5.10 9.24
N MET A 279 -3.42 -3.78 9.24
CA MET A 279 -4.74 -3.24 9.61
C MET A 279 -5.83 -3.72 8.65
N ALA A 280 -5.59 -3.66 7.34
CA ALA A 280 -6.54 -4.12 6.32
C ALA A 280 -6.85 -5.63 6.49
N ILE A 281 -5.82 -6.47 6.64
CA ILE A 281 -5.96 -7.91 6.84
C ILE A 281 -6.69 -8.20 8.16
N GLY A 282 -6.35 -7.47 9.23
CA GLY A 282 -6.99 -7.61 10.52
C GLY A 282 -8.48 -7.25 10.50
N LEU A 283 -8.83 -6.13 9.85
CA LEU A 283 -10.23 -5.72 9.63
C LEU A 283 -10.99 -6.76 8.79
N GLY A 284 -10.36 -7.26 7.71
CA GLY A 284 -10.91 -8.34 6.91
C GLY A 284 -11.20 -9.59 7.76
N ALA A 285 -10.22 -10.03 8.56
CA ALA A 285 -10.36 -11.21 9.43
C ALA A 285 -11.48 -11.05 10.47
N ILE A 286 -11.62 -9.88 11.10
CA ILE A 286 -12.73 -9.57 12.03
C ILE A 286 -14.09 -9.70 11.32
N MET A 287 -14.14 -9.35 10.03
CA MET A 287 -15.35 -9.45 9.20
C MET A 287 -15.53 -10.84 8.58
N GLY A 288 -14.57 -11.77 8.73
CA GLY A 288 -14.61 -13.12 8.17
C GLY A 288 -14.04 -13.24 6.75
N PHE A 289 -13.22 -12.27 6.30
CA PHE A 289 -12.57 -12.27 4.98
C PHE A 289 -11.07 -12.42 5.12
N ASP A 290 -10.50 -13.40 4.43
CA ASP A 290 -9.06 -13.57 4.28
C ASP A 290 -8.56 -12.76 3.07
N LEU A 291 -7.72 -11.77 3.31
CA LEU A 291 -7.15 -10.88 2.29
C LEU A 291 -5.76 -11.33 1.84
N GLY A 292 -5.24 -12.40 2.42
CA GLY A 292 -3.91 -12.91 2.15
C GLY A 292 -2.78 -12.08 2.78
N VAL A 293 -1.55 -12.55 2.64
CA VAL A 293 -0.35 -11.91 3.18
C VAL A 293 0.26 -10.98 2.13
N ASN A 294 0.67 -9.76 2.56
CA ASN A 294 1.29 -8.79 1.66
C ASN A 294 2.78 -8.57 1.92
N PHE A 295 3.25 -8.81 3.14
CA PHE A 295 4.66 -8.71 3.53
C PHE A 295 5.08 -9.92 4.37
N ASP A 296 6.25 -10.50 4.05
CA ASP A 296 6.85 -11.60 4.81
C ASP A 296 8.33 -11.31 5.10
N HIS A 297 8.61 -10.45 6.08
CA HIS A 297 9.96 -10.10 6.54
C HIS A 297 10.95 -9.80 5.38
N PRO A 298 10.67 -8.80 4.51
CA PRO A 298 11.42 -8.58 3.26
C PRO A 298 12.91 -8.30 3.46
N PHE A 299 13.33 -7.69 4.57
CA PHE A 299 14.75 -7.40 4.82
C PHE A 299 15.57 -8.60 5.26
N ARG A 300 14.95 -9.78 5.44
CA ARG A 300 15.67 -11.05 5.61
C ARG A 300 16.15 -11.64 4.28
N SER A 301 15.81 -11.01 3.16
CA SER A 301 16.10 -11.54 1.82
C SER A 301 17.59 -11.49 1.52
N LEU A 302 18.12 -12.60 1.03
CA LEU A 302 19.52 -12.73 0.64
C LEU A 302 19.77 -12.34 -0.82
N ASN A 303 18.72 -12.05 -1.58
CA ASN A 303 18.81 -11.61 -2.97
C ASN A 303 17.54 -10.90 -3.40
N ILE A 304 17.63 -10.13 -4.49
CA ILE A 304 16.52 -9.32 -5.00
C ILE A 304 15.30 -10.14 -5.45
N THR A 305 15.48 -11.38 -5.90
CA THR A 305 14.35 -12.26 -6.26
C THR A 305 13.57 -12.69 -5.02
N GLU A 306 14.27 -13.00 -3.94
CA GLU A 306 13.65 -13.31 -2.65
C GLU A 306 12.96 -12.10 -2.06
N PHE A 307 13.58 -10.89 -2.15
CA PHE A 307 12.96 -9.65 -1.72
C PHE A 307 11.59 -9.45 -2.35
N TRP A 308 11.43 -9.60 -3.66
CA TRP A 308 10.15 -9.48 -4.37
C TRP A 308 9.14 -10.61 -4.08
N ARG A 309 9.57 -11.71 -3.47
CA ARG A 309 8.66 -12.74 -2.94
C ARG A 309 8.12 -12.42 -1.56
N ARG A 310 8.75 -11.47 -0.84
CA ARG A 310 8.45 -11.08 0.53
C ARG A 310 7.91 -9.65 0.65
N TRP A 311 8.19 -8.81 -0.33
CA TRP A 311 7.75 -7.42 -0.43
C TRP A 311 6.54 -7.32 -1.36
N HIS A 312 5.44 -6.67 -0.88
CA HIS A 312 4.22 -6.40 -1.65
C HIS A 312 3.79 -7.59 -2.50
N ILE A 313 3.61 -8.73 -1.82
CA ILE A 313 3.43 -10.07 -2.42
C ILE A 313 2.24 -10.08 -3.39
N SER A 314 1.14 -9.44 -3.01
CA SER A 314 -0.08 -9.37 -3.81
C SER A 314 0.15 -8.64 -5.15
N LEU A 315 0.89 -7.52 -5.14
CA LEU A 315 1.28 -6.80 -6.37
C LEU A 315 2.25 -7.63 -7.22
N SER A 316 3.26 -8.26 -6.58
CA SER A 316 4.24 -9.09 -7.27
C SER A 316 3.57 -10.25 -8.03
N PHE A 317 2.56 -10.89 -7.41
CA PHE A 317 1.75 -11.91 -8.06
C PHE A 317 0.84 -11.35 -9.15
N TRP A 318 0.30 -10.14 -8.96
CA TRP A 318 -0.49 -9.48 -9.99
C TRP A 318 0.36 -9.17 -11.22
N LEU A 319 1.52 -8.54 -11.04
CA LEU A 319 2.46 -8.22 -12.13
C LEU A 319 2.93 -9.50 -12.86
N ARG A 320 3.20 -10.58 -12.12
CA ARG A 320 3.53 -11.88 -12.73
C ARG A 320 2.40 -12.38 -13.63
N ASP A 321 1.16 -12.39 -13.15
CA ASP A 321 0.04 -13.09 -13.80
C ASP A 321 -0.59 -12.27 -14.94
N TYR A 322 -0.54 -10.93 -14.84
CA TYR A 322 -1.19 -10.03 -15.80
C TYR A 322 -0.22 -9.20 -16.67
N VAL A 323 1.08 -9.19 -16.35
CA VAL A 323 2.11 -8.53 -17.17
C VAL A 323 3.16 -9.54 -17.66
N TYR A 324 3.91 -10.17 -16.73
CA TYR A 324 5.04 -11.02 -17.09
C TYR A 324 4.64 -12.24 -17.94
N ILE A 325 3.62 -12.99 -17.50
CA ILE A 325 3.15 -14.18 -18.23
C ILE A 325 2.56 -13.84 -19.60
N PRO A 326 1.71 -12.80 -19.75
CA PRO A 326 1.23 -12.36 -21.07
C PRO A 326 2.33 -11.91 -22.02
N LEU A 327 3.41 -11.29 -21.55
CA LEU A 327 4.60 -10.95 -22.37
C LEU A 327 5.39 -12.18 -22.87
N GLY A 328 5.03 -13.38 -22.38
CA GLY A 328 5.66 -14.65 -22.75
C GLY A 328 6.41 -15.34 -21.60
N GLY A 329 6.55 -14.67 -20.45
CA GLY A 329 7.20 -15.22 -19.27
C GLY A 329 8.63 -15.72 -19.56
N ASN A 330 8.92 -16.95 -19.15
CA ASN A 330 10.21 -17.64 -19.39
C ASN A 330 10.18 -18.66 -20.56
N ARG A 331 9.06 -18.70 -21.34
CA ARG A 331 8.83 -19.75 -22.34
C ARG A 331 9.52 -19.51 -23.69
N LYS A 332 9.97 -18.27 -23.97
CA LYS A 332 10.53 -17.84 -25.25
C LYS A 332 12.04 -17.60 -25.22
N GLY A 333 12.78 -18.40 -24.41
CA GLY A 333 14.23 -18.28 -24.29
C GLY A 333 14.70 -17.27 -23.23
N LYS A 334 16.01 -17.32 -22.88
CA LYS A 334 16.61 -16.54 -21.77
C LYS A 334 16.57 -15.04 -22.04
N ILE A 335 16.90 -14.57 -23.25
CA ILE A 335 16.92 -13.14 -23.59
C ILE A 335 15.51 -12.55 -23.41
N ARG A 336 14.51 -13.22 -23.98
CA ARG A 336 13.10 -12.76 -23.83
C ARG A 336 12.65 -12.77 -22.36
N GLN A 337 13.10 -13.74 -21.58
CA GLN A 337 12.84 -13.78 -20.13
C GLN A 337 13.40 -12.52 -19.43
N TYR A 338 14.63 -12.12 -19.74
CA TYR A 338 15.28 -10.96 -19.15
C TYR A 338 14.55 -9.66 -19.53
N VAL A 339 14.21 -9.51 -20.81
CA VAL A 339 13.41 -8.38 -21.29
C VAL A 339 12.05 -8.34 -20.59
N ASN A 340 11.35 -9.47 -20.46
CA ASN A 340 10.06 -9.53 -19.81
C ASN A 340 10.15 -9.18 -18.30
N LEU A 341 11.20 -9.62 -17.60
CA LEU A 341 11.45 -9.23 -16.20
C LEU A 341 11.68 -7.73 -16.08
N PHE A 342 12.55 -7.17 -16.91
CA PHE A 342 12.85 -5.74 -16.91
C PHE A 342 11.60 -4.91 -17.18
N LEU A 343 10.85 -5.23 -18.25
CA LEU A 343 9.62 -4.52 -18.61
C LEU A 343 8.55 -4.64 -17.51
N THR A 344 8.45 -5.79 -16.84
CA THR A 344 7.49 -5.97 -15.74
C THR A 344 7.79 -5.03 -14.58
N MET A 345 9.07 -4.88 -14.22
CA MET A 345 9.48 -3.97 -13.15
C MET A 345 9.35 -2.50 -13.57
N LEU A 346 9.64 -2.19 -14.83
CA LEU A 346 9.48 -0.84 -15.38
C LEU A 346 8.00 -0.41 -15.35
N ILE A 347 7.08 -1.30 -15.76
CA ILE A 347 5.62 -1.06 -15.69
C ILE A 347 5.19 -0.91 -14.22
N GLY A 348 5.73 -1.75 -13.32
CA GLY A 348 5.46 -1.64 -11.89
C GLY A 348 5.93 -0.30 -11.32
N GLY A 349 7.12 0.18 -11.71
CA GLY A 349 7.63 1.49 -11.32
C GLY A 349 6.74 2.62 -11.82
N PHE A 350 6.40 2.62 -13.10
CA PHE A 350 5.51 3.60 -13.68
C PHE A 350 4.12 3.62 -13.01
N TRP A 351 3.60 2.45 -12.61
CA TRP A 351 2.34 2.36 -11.88
C TRP A 351 2.38 3.06 -10.50
N HIS A 352 3.52 3.04 -9.81
CA HIS A 352 3.66 3.66 -8.50
C HIS A 352 3.48 5.18 -8.55
N GLY A 353 4.06 5.86 -9.54
CA GLY A 353 3.97 7.31 -9.62
C GLY A 353 4.22 7.87 -11.01
N ALA A 354 3.65 9.04 -11.27
CA ALA A 354 3.82 9.80 -12.49
C ALA A 354 5.10 10.65 -12.43
N GLY A 355 6.27 9.99 -12.52
CA GLY A 355 7.57 10.65 -12.46
C GLY A 355 8.71 9.77 -12.94
N PHE A 356 9.77 10.38 -13.46
CA PHE A 356 10.96 9.66 -13.92
C PHE A 356 11.69 8.94 -12.77
N THR A 357 11.57 9.41 -11.52
CA THR A 357 12.14 8.77 -10.35
C THR A 357 11.56 7.37 -10.13
N TYR A 358 10.25 7.19 -10.35
CA TYR A 358 9.60 5.86 -10.29
C TYR A 358 9.99 4.96 -11.44
N VAL A 359 10.18 5.52 -12.65
CA VAL A 359 10.68 4.77 -13.81
C VAL A 359 12.07 4.24 -13.53
N ILE A 360 12.98 5.09 -12.98
CA ILE A 360 14.33 4.69 -12.58
C ILE A 360 14.30 3.66 -11.46
N TRP A 361 13.46 3.83 -10.45
CA TRP A 361 13.25 2.83 -9.40
C TRP A 361 12.88 1.46 -9.99
N GLY A 362 11.92 1.43 -10.90
CA GLY A 362 11.53 0.21 -11.61
C GLY A 362 12.66 -0.39 -12.45
N ALA A 363 13.43 0.47 -13.14
CA ALA A 363 14.59 0.05 -13.94
C ALA A 363 15.68 -0.56 -13.07
N ILE A 364 16.03 0.03 -11.90
CA ILE A 364 17.02 -0.50 -10.95
C ILE A 364 16.60 -1.92 -10.52
N HIS A 365 15.35 -2.10 -10.09
CA HIS A 365 14.84 -3.42 -9.70
C HIS A 365 14.82 -4.41 -10.86
N GLY A 366 14.44 -3.95 -12.05
CA GLY A 366 14.45 -4.76 -13.27
C GLY A 366 15.85 -5.25 -13.63
N VAL A 367 16.84 -4.37 -13.63
CA VAL A 367 18.26 -4.68 -13.88
C VAL A 367 18.79 -5.62 -12.80
N ALA A 368 18.54 -5.34 -11.53
CA ALA A 368 18.98 -6.19 -10.42
C ALA A 368 18.42 -7.62 -10.51
N LEU A 369 17.15 -7.78 -10.89
CA LEU A 369 16.53 -9.10 -11.12
C LEU A 369 17.17 -9.82 -12.30
N VAL A 370 17.45 -9.13 -13.40
CA VAL A 370 18.11 -9.70 -14.59
C VAL A 370 19.53 -10.15 -14.23
N ILE A 371 20.33 -9.28 -13.58
CA ILE A 371 21.70 -9.63 -13.13
C ILE A 371 21.67 -10.84 -12.21
N HIS A 372 20.81 -10.82 -11.18
CA HIS A 372 20.67 -11.98 -10.27
C HIS A 372 20.33 -13.27 -11.04
N LYS A 373 19.44 -13.18 -12.02
CA LYS A 373 19.05 -14.35 -12.84
C LYS A 373 20.19 -14.85 -13.72
N MET A 374 21.00 -13.94 -14.27
CA MET A 374 22.19 -14.28 -15.06
C MET A 374 23.28 -14.92 -14.20
N CYS A 375 23.50 -14.37 -13.00
CA CYS A 375 24.52 -14.84 -12.07
C CYS A 375 24.13 -16.12 -11.30
N MET A 376 22.87 -16.53 -11.35
CA MET A 376 22.36 -17.68 -10.57
C MET A 376 23.18 -18.97 -10.72
N PRO A 377 23.72 -19.35 -11.91
CA PRO A 377 24.55 -20.55 -12.04
C PRO A 377 25.84 -20.49 -11.22
N TRP A 378 26.43 -19.29 -11.09
CA TRP A 378 27.64 -19.07 -10.29
C TRP A 378 27.33 -18.92 -8.81
N LEU A 379 26.25 -18.20 -8.46
CA LEU A 379 25.81 -18.00 -7.07
C LEU A 379 25.53 -19.33 -6.36
N LYS A 380 25.04 -20.33 -7.06
CA LYS A 380 24.81 -21.68 -6.52
C LYS A 380 26.09 -22.43 -6.12
N ARG A 381 27.27 -21.96 -6.57
CA ARG A 381 28.59 -22.56 -6.23
C ARG A 381 29.21 -21.90 -5.01
N ILE A 382 28.67 -20.76 -4.55
CA ILE A 382 29.18 -20.04 -3.38
C ILE A 382 28.79 -20.83 -2.12
N PRO A 383 29.72 -21.03 -1.16
CA PRO A 383 29.44 -21.75 0.08
C PRO A 383 28.31 -21.07 0.88
N ASP A 384 27.42 -21.90 1.45
CA ASP A 384 26.34 -21.43 2.32
C ASP A 384 26.85 -21.28 3.76
N ASN A 385 27.49 -20.13 4.07
CA ASN A 385 27.94 -19.79 5.41
C ASN A 385 27.36 -18.45 5.88
N TRP A 386 27.51 -18.14 7.17
CA TRP A 386 26.95 -16.95 7.78
C TRP A 386 27.48 -15.65 7.17
N ALA A 387 28.78 -15.60 6.80
CA ALA A 387 29.40 -14.41 6.22
C ALA A 387 28.84 -14.11 4.82
N VAL A 388 28.65 -15.13 3.99
CA VAL A 388 28.00 -14.99 2.68
C VAL A 388 26.55 -14.55 2.84
N LYS A 389 25.81 -15.13 3.79
CA LYS A 389 24.42 -14.69 4.07
C LYS A 389 24.37 -13.22 4.49
N LEU A 390 25.26 -12.82 5.39
CA LEU A 390 25.35 -11.41 5.84
C LEU A 390 25.63 -10.47 4.67
N LEU A 391 26.68 -10.75 3.88
CA LEU A 391 27.04 -9.93 2.72
C LEU A 391 25.93 -9.88 1.67
N SER A 392 25.30 -11.01 1.38
CA SER A 392 24.16 -11.09 0.44
C SER A 392 22.96 -10.28 0.93
N GLY A 393 22.65 -10.36 2.23
CA GLY A 393 21.58 -9.57 2.85
C GLY A 393 21.89 -8.08 2.80
N LEU A 394 23.11 -7.67 3.18
CA LEU A 394 23.56 -6.28 3.12
C LEU A 394 23.51 -5.73 1.68
N LEU A 395 24.03 -6.49 0.70
CA LEU A 395 23.98 -6.09 -0.71
C LEU A 395 22.52 -5.92 -1.20
N THR A 396 21.66 -6.85 -0.82
CA THR A 396 20.22 -6.78 -1.18
C THR A 396 19.57 -5.57 -0.55
N PHE A 397 19.78 -5.34 0.76
CA PHE A 397 19.25 -4.19 1.48
C PHE A 397 19.74 -2.88 0.88
N THR A 398 21.06 -2.76 0.63
CA THR A 398 21.66 -1.54 0.02
C THR A 398 21.07 -1.27 -1.37
N THR A 399 20.93 -2.30 -2.21
CA THR A 399 20.31 -2.15 -3.54
C THR A 399 18.88 -1.63 -3.43
N VAL A 400 18.10 -2.17 -2.50
CA VAL A 400 16.71 -1.76 -2.25
C VAL A 400 16.66 -0.34 -1.68
N MET A 401 17.52 0.00 -0.72
CA MET A 401 17.63 1.33 -0.13
C MET A 401 17.96 2.39 -1.17
N LEU A 402 18.97 2.15 -2.01
CA LEU A 402 19.33 3.10 -3.08
C LEU A 402 18.20 3.27 -4.10
N ALA A 403 17.48 2.19 -4.41
CA ALA A 403 16.29 2.31 -5.24
C ALA A 403 15.20 3.14 -4.54
N PHE A 404 14.98 2.96 -3.24
CA PHE A 404 13.99 3.74 -2.50
C PHE A 404 14.37 5.22 -2.32
N VAL A 405 15.64 5.61 -2.44
CA VAL A 405 16.01 7.04 -2.56
C VAL A 405 15.33 7.66 -3.79
N PHE A 406 15.38 7.00 -4.96
CA PHE A 406 14.64 7.46 -6.13
C PHE A 406 13.12 7.46 -5.92
N PHE A 407 12.58 6.47 -5.21
CA PHE A 407 11.14 6.40 -4.94
C PHE A 407 10.65 7.59 -4.10
N ARG A 408 11.47 8.11 -3.17
CA ARG A 408 11.11 9.21 -2.27
C ARG A 408 11.40 10.58 -2.84
N ALA A 409 12.48 10.70 -3.60
CA ALA A 409 12.93 11.99 -4.15
C ALA A 409 11.90 12.60 -5.12
N GLU A 410 11.77 13.90 -5.06
CA GLU A 410 10.89 14.68 -5.94
C GLU A 410 11.45 14.79 -7.36
N SER A 411 12.79 14.71 -7.50
CA SER A 411 13.47 14.78 -8.80
C SER A 411 14.62 13.78 -8.89
N VAL A 412 15.00 13.47 -10.14
CA VAL A 412 16.19 12.65 -10.42
C VAL A 412 17.46 13.34 -9.91
N ALA A 413 17.53 14.66 -10.04
CA ALA A 413 18.66 15.46 -9.54
C ALA A 413 18.81 15.34 -8.02
N GLU A 414 17.72 15.45 -7.27
CA GLU A 414 17.72 15.26 -5.82
C GLU A 414 18.20 13.86 -5.44
N ALA A 415 17.65 12.81 -6.05
CA ALA A 415 18.04 11.44 -5.79
C ALA A 415 19.53 11.19 -6.04
N THR A 416 20.06 11.72 -7.17
CA THR A 416 21.48 11.57 -7.51
C THR A 416 22.38 12.38 -6.60
N THR A 417 21.95 13.55 -6.12
CA THR A 417 22.69 14.37 -5.15
C THR A 417 22.77 13.64 -3.80
N ILE A 418 21.66 13.08 -3.30
CA ILE A 418 21.64 12.30 -2.06
C ILE A 418 22.58 11.09 -2.17
N ILE A 419 22.46 10.30 -3.24
CA ILE A 419 23.29 9.11 -3.45
C ILE A 419 24.77 9.52 -3.61
N GLY A 420 25.04 10.55 -4.41
CA GLY A 420 26.41 11.08 -4.57
C GLY A 420 27.02 11.49 -3.24
N GLY A 421 26.29 12.26 -2.43
CA GLY A 421 26.73 12.72 -1.12
C GLY A 421 27.06 11.58 -0.15
N ILE A 422 26.30 10.46 -0.18
CA ILE A 422 26.59 9.26 0.61
C ILE A 422 28.01 8.75 0.33
N PHE A 423 28.48 8.80 -0.92
CA PHE A 423 29.78 8.24 -1.30
C PHE A 423 30.92 9.27 -1.29
N THR A 424 30.63 10.55 -1.51
CA THR A 424 31.66 11.58 -1.67
C THR A 424 31.92 12.40 -0.41
N ASN A 425 30.94 12.51 0.49
CA ASN A 425 31.00 13.34 1.70
C ASN A 425 30.73 12.54 2.98
N PHE A 426 31.10 11.27 3.00
CA PHE A 426 30.85 10.41 4.17
C PHE A 426 31.80 10.74 5.30
N ASP A 427 31.25 11.14 6.46
CA ASP A 427 32.02 11.42 7.66
C ASP A 427 31.35 10.80 8.90
N LEU A 428 32.02 9.89 9.55
CA LEU A 428 31.55 9.18 10.74
C LEU A 428 31.56 10.05 12.01
N ALA A 429 32.24 11.19 12.00
CA ALA A 429 32.24 12.15 13.10
C ALA A 429 30.83 12.69 13.41
N TYR A 430 29.94 12.63 12.45
CA TYR A 430 28.52 13.00 12.65
C TYR A 430 27.68 11.96 13.40
N LEU A 431 28.17 10.73 13.62
CA LEU A 431 27.42 9.69 14.35
C LEU A 431 27.06 10.08 15.79
N PRO A 432 28.01 10.54 16.67
CA PRO A 432 27.64 10.88 18.04
C PRO A 432 26.63 12.03 18.14
N PRO A 433 26.78 13.18 17.44
CA PRO A 433 25.81 14.25 17.48
C PRO A 433 24.45 13.81 16.88
N PHE A 434 24.45 13.00 15.82
CA PHE A 434 23.21 12.47 15.24
C PHE A 434 22.43 11.65 16.26
N VAL A 435 23.09 10.70 16.93
CA VAL A 435 22.47 9.84 17.93
C VAL A 435 22.00 10.65 19.14
N SER A 436 22.78 11.61 19.62
CA SER A 436 22.42 12.42 20.78
C SER A 436 21.18 13.29 20.54
N VAL A 437 21.04 13.85 19.35
CA VAL A 437 19.89 14.70 18.98
C VAL A 437 18.66 13.86 18.60
N ARG A 438 18.87 12.66 18.01
CA ARG A 438 17.81 11.83 17.43
C ARG A 438 17.70 10.45 18.08
N TYR A 439 17.97 10.35 19.39
CA TYR A 439 18.02 9.05 20.09
C TYR A 439 16.71 8.27 20.00
N VAL A 440 15.55 8.94 20.10
CA VAL A 440 14.23 8.26 19.98
C VAL A 440 14.05 7.71 18.58
N TRP A 441 14.43 8.47 17.53
CA TRP A 441 14.38 8.02 16.16
C TRP A 441 15.27 6.78 15.95
N CYS A 442 16.49 6.80 16.49
CA CYS A 442 17.39 5.65 16.47
C CYS A 442 16.80 4.43 17.18
N ILE A 443 16.16 4.64 18.34
CA ILE A 443 15.47 3.57 19.08
C ILE A 443 14.33 2.98 18.22
N MET A 444 13.48 3.79 17.60
CA MET A 444 12.38 3.31 16.75
C MET A 444 12.89 2.50 15.56
N LEU A 445 13.96 2.98 14.90
CA LEU A 445 14.64 2.28 13.81
C LEU A 445 15.13 0.89 14.25
N VAL A 446 15.88 0.86 15.38
CA VAL A 446 16.45 -0.39 15.92
C VAL A 446 15.35 -1.35 16.38
N LEU A 447 14.34 -0.86 17.08
CA LEU A 447 13.22 -1.69 17.55
C LEU A 447 12.51 -2.39 16.39
N LEU A 448 12.22 -1.66 15.30
CA LEU A 448 11.58 -2.28 14.14
C LEU A 448 12.51 -3.29 13.46
N LEU A 449 13.79 -2.98 13.30
CA LEU A 449 14.76 -3.93 12.73
C LEU A 449 14.90 -5.17 13.60
N VAL A 450 15.01 -5.03 14.93
CA VAL A 450 15.07 -6.17 15.84
C VAL A 450 13.77 -7.00 15.72
N ALA A 451 12.60 -6.37 15.79
CA ALA A 451 11.31 -7.05 15.64
C ALA A 451 11.21 -7.78 14.28
N HIS A 452 11.77 -7.20 13.23
CA HIS A 452 11.80 -7.80 11.89
C HIS A 452 12.60 -9.10 11.83
N PHE A 453 13.66 -9.24 12.64
CA PHE A 453 14.51 -10.43 12.70
C PHE A 453 14.14 -11.42 13.82
N VAL A 454 13.14 -11.12 14.66
CA VAL A 454 12.62 -12.06 15.66
C VAL A 454 12.09 -13.34 14.97
N PRO A 455 12.46 -14.55 15.42
CA PRO A 455 11.95 -15.79 14.84
C PRO A 455 10.41 -15.83 14.77
N CYS A 456 9.88 -16.31 13.63
CA CYS A 456 8.42 -16.38 13.43
C CYS A 456 7.71 -17.21 14.49
N SER A 457 8.41 -18.19 15.08
CA SER A 457 7.89 -19.01 16.21
C SER A 457 7.60 -18.18 17.46
N ILE A 458 8.48 -17.22 17.79
CA ILE A 458 8.29 -16.31 18.93
C ILE A 458 7.10 -15.38 18.65
N TYR A 459 7.03 -14.79 17.48
CA TYR A 459 5.89 -13.96 17.08
C TYR A 459 4.58 -14.74 17.14
N ALA A 460 4.56 -15.97 16.62
CA ALA A 460 3.39 -16.84 16.68
C ALA A 460 3.00 -17.20 18.12
N ALA A 461 3.97 -17.48 18.99
CA ALA A 461 3.72 -17.77 20.40
C ALA A 461 3.09 -16.58 21.14
N VAL A 462 3.62 -15.36 20.92
CA VAL A 462 3.07 -14.13 21.51
C VAL A 462 1.65 -13.85 20.99
N LYS A 463 1.43 -13.99 19.69
CA LYS A 463 0.10 -13.85 19.08
C LYS A 463 -0.89 -14.86 19.68
N ASN A 464 -0.52 -16.14 19.75
CA ASN A 464 -1.39 -17.18 20.28
C ASN A 464 -1.69 -16.95 21.78
N TRP A 465 -0.68 -16.59 22.56
CA TRP A 465 -0.88 -16.19 23.94
C TRP A 465 -1.89 -15.05 24.08
N PHE A 466 -1.79 -14.00 23.24
CA PHE A 466 -2.75 -12.90 23.23
C PHE A 466 -4.16 -13.39 22.85
N VAL A 467 -4.28 -14.20 21.79
CA VAL A 467 -5.58 -14.73 21.32
C VAL A 467 -6.27 -15.57 22.39
N GLU A 468 -5.53 -16.39 23.13
CA GLU A 468 -6.05 -17.28 24.17
C GLU A 468 -6.23 -16.60 25.53
N SER A 469 -5.58 -15.45 25.76
CA SER A 469 -5.62 -14.73 27.03
C SER A 469 -7.03 -14.26 27.39
N PHE A 470 -7.23 -13.95 28.68
CA PHE A 470 -8.48 -13.38 29.19
C PHE A 470 -8.73 -11.97 28.60
N TRP A 471 -9.99 -11.57 28.46
CA TRP A 471 -10.35 -10.30 27.81
C TRP A 471 -9.69 -9.06 28.45
N LEU A 472 -9.45 -9.08 29.77
CA LEU A 472 -8.79 -7.97 30.46
C LEU A 472 -7.35 -7.74 29.97
N VAL A 473 -6.61 -8.82 29.66
CA VAL A 473 -5.25 -8.71 29.07
C VAL A 473 -5.33 -8.01 27.70
N LYS A 474 -6.31 -8.38 26.89
CA LYS A 474 -6.54 -7.74 25.59
C LYS A 474 -6.86 -6.25 25.73
N LEU A 475 -7.68 -5.91 26.73
CA LEU A 475 -8.00 -4.50 27.04
C LEU A 475 -6.75 -3.73 27.50
N VAL A 476 -5.94 -4.31 28.38
CA VAL A 476 -4.69 -3.66 28.85
C VAL A 476 -3.73 -3.45 27.67
N VAL A 477 -3.52 -4.45 26.81
CA VAL A 477 -2.68 -4.31 25.61
C VAL A 477 -3.23 -3.23 24.69
N PHE A 478 -4.54 -3.20 24.47
CA PHE A 478 -5.18 -2.15 23.66
C PHE A 478 -4.96 -0.74 24.24
N VAL A 479 -5.15 -0.57 25.55
CA VAL A 479 -4.91 0.73 26.22
C VAL A 479 -3.45 1.15 26.10
N ILE A 480 -2.50 0.22 26.24
CA ILE A 480 -1.06 0.50 26.01
C ILE A 480 -0.83 0.97 24.58
N VAL A 481 -1.40 0.30 23.57
CA VAL A 481 -1.26 0.69 22.16
C VAL A 481 -1.84 2.08 21.93
N VAL A 482 -3.04 2.35 22.45
CA VAL A 482 -3.65 3.70 22.35
C VAL A 482 -2.77 4.75 23.00
N GLN A 483 -2.22 4.48 24.20
CA GLN A 483 -1.33 5.40 24.90
C GLN A 483 -0.05 5.66 24.10
N LEU A 484 0.54 4.63 23.49
CA LEU A 484 1.71 4.79 22.62
C LEU A 484 1.37 5.67 21.40
N VAL A 485 0.22 5.44 20.77
CA VAL A 485 -0.22 6.28 19.65
C VAL A 485 -0.37 7.73 20.09
N LEU A 486 -1.06 8.01 21.21
CA LEU A 486 -1.25 9.36 21.72
C LEU A 486 0.07 10.05 22.07
N GLN A 487 1.06 9.31 22.57
CA GLN A 487 2.37 9.84 22.94
C GLN A 487 3.25 10.18 21.73
N PHE A 488 3.19 9.37 20.67
CA PHE A 488 4.06 9.49 19.50
C PHE A 488 3.36 10.01 18.26
N ALA A 489 2.01 10.19 18.29
CA ALA A 489 1.29 10.80 17.19
C ALA A 489 1.82 12.21 16.93
N THR A 490 2.18 12.48 15.70
CA THR A 490 2.46 13.85 15.25
C THR A 490 1.15 14.62 15.17
N SER A 491 1.19 15.95 15.36
CA SER A 491 0.00 16.82 15.30
C SER A 491 -0.76 16.71 13.98
N ASP A 492 -0.07 16.35 12.92
CA ASP A 492 -0.65 16.15 11.59
C ASP A 492 -0.76 14.67 11.27
N VAL A 493 -1.97 14.22 10.94
CA VAL A 493 -2.18 12.86 10.43
C VAL A 493 -1.46 12.76 9.08
N THR A 494 -0.27 12.14 9.08
CA THR A 494 0.45 11.93 7.83
C THR A 494 -0.34 10.95 6.96
N PRO A 495 -0.75 11.36 5.75
CA PRO A 495 -1.43 10.46 4.83
C PRO A 495 -0.55 9.23 4.55
N PHE A 496 -1.19 8.11 4.25
CA PHE A 496 -0.47 6.92 3.79
C PHE A 496 0.41 7.28 2.57
N ILE A 497 1.69 6.86 2.58
CA ILE A 497 2.66 7.24 1.55
C ILE A 497 2.12 7.02 0.12
N TYR A 498 1.46 5.88 -0.14
CA TYR A 498 0.86 5.61 -1.46
C TYR A 498 -0.41 6.41 -1.78
N ALA A 499 -0.99 7.13 -0.83
CA ALA A 499 -2.10 8.05 -1.09
C ALA A 499 -1.60 9.44 -1.51
N GLN A 500 -0.30 9.68 -1.44
CA GLN A 500 0.34 10.93 -1.86
C GLN A 500 0.77 10.91 -3.34
N TYR A 501 0.78 9.74 -3.98
CA TYR A 501 1.28 9.51 -5.36
C TYR A 501 0.12 9.09 -6.31
#